data_19171f28771774a60d55c89334ba8c8e
#
_entry.id   19171f28771774a60d55c89334ba8c8e
#
_cell.length_a   1.000
_cell.length_b   1.000
_cell.length_c   1.000
_cell.angle_alpha   90.00
_cell.angle_beta   90.00
_cell.angle_gamma   90.00
#
_symmetry.space_group_name_H-M   'P 1'
#
loop_
_entity.id
_entity.type
_entity.pdbx_description
1 polymer ?
#
loop_
_entity_poly.entity_id
_entity_poly.type
_entity_poly.pdbx_seq_one_letter_code
_entity_poly.pdbx_strand_id
1 'polypeptide(L)'
;MKKFLFIFSVFVCSSLLAADIWETREEIDVNGVVAEKNTVISGNMMKVVNTSPNGDTETFIDLAADKITIVNHKYKSFQTIKLSKYMEFAQQLFNELKEKTGKFDPDKVIPKVTFEKQGNEVVEKWNCEIWNVVVDGKPYSKIWVSPELKNQQVIEFKKKFSAMLPENLSKYRTVDAQIDDKFVEIGTVVKSIKLSQNPKMPEVKTTVKKMAKSNLKKIDLVIPSGYADKSAPEMMNTQTK
;
A
#
# COMPACT_ATOMS: atom_id res chain seq x y z
N MET A 1 -61.68 -25.30 -21.05
CA MET A 1 -60.35 -24.88 -21.54
C MET A 1 -59.54 -24.31 -20.37
N LYS A 2 -58.64 -25.10 -19.79
CA LYS A 2 -57.78 -24.69 -18.70
C LYS A 2 -56.48 -24.14 -19.30
N LYS A 3 -56.22 -22.81 -19.08
CA LYS A 3 -55.01 -22.15 -19.49
C LYS A 3 -53.90 -22.47 -18.47
N PHE A 4 -52.90 -23.24 -18.88
CA PHE A 4 -51.64 -23.46 -18.13
C PHE A 4 -50.76 -22.24 -18.28
N LEU A 5 -50.54 -21.51 -17.19
CA LEU A 5 -49.57 -20.42 -17.11
C LEU A 5 -48.20 -21.01 -16.78
N PHE A 6 -47.29 -21.03 -17.76
CA PHE A 6 -45.89 -21.44 -17.57
C PHE A 6 -45.14 -20.22 -16.99
N ILE A 7 -44.84 -20.28 -15.69
CA ILE A 7 -43.94 -19.30 -15.06
C ILE A 7 -42.51 -19.75 -15.36
N PHE A 8 -41.86 -19.07 -16.30
CA PHE A 8 -40.43 -19.24 -16.55
C PHE A 8 -39.67 -18.52 -15.41
N SER A 9 -39.25 -19.27 -14.39
CA SER A 9 -38.34 -18.81 -13.37
C SER A 9 -36.94 -18.67 -13.99
N VAL A 10 -36.55 -17.47 -14.40
CA VAL A 10 -35.18 -17.18 -14.79
C VAL A 10 -34.35 -17.15 -13.51
N PHE A 11 -33.72 -18.29 -13.21
CA PHE A 11 -32.63 -18.36 -12.25
C PHE A 11 -31.45 -17.55 -12.82
N VAL A 12 -31.39 -16.25 -12.49
CA VAL A 12 -30.16 -15.48 -12.66
C VAL A 12 -29.17 -16.03 -11.64
N CYS A 13 -28.40 -17.02 -12.07
CA CYS A 13 -27.22 -17.46 -11.34
C CYS A 13 -26.21 -16.32 -11.44
N SER A 14 -26.29 -15.35 -10.53
CA SER A 14 -25.21 -14.40 -10.29
C SER A 14 -24.02 -15.21 -9.76
N SER A 15 -23.23 -15.75 -10.70
CA SER A 15 -21.89 -16.20 -10.38
C SER A 15 -21.18 -14.99 -9.77
N LEU A 16 -21.06 -14.98 -8.46
CA LEU A 16 -20.11 -14.13 -7.74
C LEU A 16 -18.73 -14.55 -8.29
N LEU A 17 -18.32 -13.90 -9.38
CA LEU A 17 -16.96 -14.05 -9.88
C LEU A 17 -16.05 -13.58 -8.75
N ALA A 18 -15.40 -14.54 -8.11
CA ALA A 18 -14.40 -14.26 -7.13
C ALA A 18 -13.38 -13.32 -7.77
N ALA A 19 -13.11 -12.18 -7.12
CA ALA A 19 -12.16 -11.21 -7.66
C ALA A 19 -10.81 -11.90 -7.84
N ASP A 20 -10.18 -11.68 -8.98
CA ASP A 20 -8.83 -12.21 -9.25
C ASP A 20 -7.88 -11.80 -8.12
N ILE A 21 -7.03 -12.72 -7.69
CA ILE A 21 -5.97 -12.43 -6.73
C ILE A 21 -4.72 -12.07 -7.52
N TRP A 22 -4.11 -10.95 -7.17
CA TRP A 22 -2.86 -10.48 -7.77
C TRP A 22 -1.73 -10.51 -6.75
N GLU A 23 -0.57 -10.96 -7.21
CA GLU A 23 0.65 -11.03 -6.43
C GLU A 23 1.72 -10.15 -7.06
N THR A 24 2.34 -9.31 -6.22
CA THR A 24 3.51 -8.51 -6.59
C THR A 24 4.64 -8.82 -5.62
N ARG A 25 5.81 -9.20 -6.14
CA ARG A 25 7.03 -9.42 -5.35
C ARG A 25 8.04 -8.35 -5.70
N GLU A 26 8.52 -7.66 -4.68
CA GLU A 26 9.48 -6.58 -4.78
C GLU A 26 10.75 -6.93 -3.99
N GLU A 27 11.89 -6.57 -4.53
CA GLU A 27 13.18 -6.55 -3.85
C GLU A 27 13.51 -5.12 -3.48
N ILE A 28 13.90 -4.90 -2.23
CA ILE A 28 14.25 -3.58 -1.68
C ILE A 28 15.69 -3.65 -1.20
N ASP A 29 16.58 -2.91 -1.85
CA ASP A 29 18.00 -2.81 -1.49
C ASP A 29 18.26 -1.46 -0.81
N VAL A 30 18.80 -1.52 0.39
CA VAL A 30 19.23 -0.37 1.18
C VAL A 30 20.71 -0.56 1.54
N ASN A 31 21.60 0.09 0.80
CA ASN A 31 23.05 -0.05 0.99
C ASN A 31 23.57 -1.50 0.96
N GLY A 32 23.07 -2.33 0.07
CA GLY A 32 23.47 -3.74 -0.04
C GLY A 32 22.75 -4.68 0.94
N VAL A 33 21.87 -4.15 1.81
CA VAL A 33 20.98 -4.97 2.64
C VAL A 33 19.68 -5.17 1.89
N VAL A 34 19.42 -6.41 1.50
CA VAL A 34 18.26 -6.76 0.69
C VAL A 34 17.12 -7.27 1.58
N ALA A 35 15.93 -6.74 1.34
CA ALA A 35 14.67 -7.20 1.88
C ALA A 35 13.72 -7.57 0.73
N GLU A 36 12.79 -8.48 0.98
CA GLU A 36 11.73 -8.81 0.05
C GLU A 36 10.38 -8.34 0.58
N LYS A 37 9.55 -7.84 -0.32
CA LYS A 37 8.16 -7.50 -0.03
C LYS A 37 7.25 -8.25 -1.00
N ASN A 38 6.35 -9.06 -0.46
CA ASN A 38 5.33 -9.73 -1.23
C ASN A 38 3.96 -9.15 -0.89
N THR A 39 3.27 -8.61 -1.89
CA THR A 39 1.95 -8.02 -1.77
C THR A 39 0.94 -8.84 -2.54
N VAL A 40 -0.13 -9.25 -1.88
CA VAL A 40 -1.27 -9.96 -2.49
C VAL A 40 -2.52 -9.12 -2.31
N ILE A 41 -3.25 -8.86 -3.40
CA ILE A 41 -4.46 -8.02 -3.41
C ILE A 41 -5.61 -8.76 -4.09
N SER A 42 -6.80 -8.68 -3.50
CA SER A 42 -8.05 -9.13 -4.10
C SER A 42 -9.24 -8.35 -3.52
N GLY A 43 -9.92 -7.59 -4.38
CA GLY A 43 -11.11 -6.84 -3.99
C GLY A 43 -10.86 -5.84 -2.86
N ASN A 44 -11.35 -6.14 -1.66
CA ASN A 44 -11.20 -5.31 -0.46
C ASN A 44 -10.07 -5.76 0.47
N MET A 45 -9.32 -6.80 0.10
CA MET A 45 -8.29 -7.39 0.94
C MET A 45 -6.90 -7.17 0.37
N MET A 46 -5.96 -6.88 1.25
CA MET A 46 -4.53 -6.80 0.94
C MET A 46 -3.73 -7.50 2.04
N LYS A 47 -2.78 -8.34 1.64
CA LYS A 47 -1.77 -8.92 2.51
C LYS A 47 -0.40 -8.48 2.03
N VAL A 48 0.42 -7.98 2.93
CA VAL A 48 1.81 -7.62 2.68
C VAL A 48 2.68 -8.44 3.60
N VAL A 49 3.66 -9.16 3.05
CA VAL A 49 4.70 -9.86 3.79
C VAL A 49 6.02 -9.18 3.49
N ASN A 50 6.67 -8.67 4.53
CA ASN A 50 8.02 -8.15 4.42
C ASN A 50 8.98 -9.13 5.08
N THR A 51 9.95 -9.59 4.31
CA THR A 51 11.03 -10.49 4.78
C THR A 51 12.33 -9.72 4.80
N SER A 52 12.95 -9.62 5.96
CA SER A 52 14.19 -8.87 6.12
C SER A 52 15.13 -9.51 7.14
N PRO A 53 16.44 -9.20 7.10
CA PRO A 53 17.39 -9.67 8.12
C PRO A 53 17.03 -9.27 9.55
N ASN A 54 16.21 -8.22 9.70
CA ASN A 54 15.75 -7.72 11.01
C ASN A 54 14.52 -8.45 11.56
N GLY A 55 13.94 -9.35 10.77
CA GLY A 55 12.74 -10.14 11.09
C GLY A 55 11.60 -9.87 10.12
N ASP A 56 10.73 -10.85 10.03
CA ASP A 56 9.60 -10.83 9.11
C ASP A 56 8.37 -10.20 9.75
N THR A 57 7.59 -9.49 8.93
CA THR A 57 6.31 -8.92 9.33
C THR A 57 5.25 -9.22 8.28
N GLU A 58 4.01 -9.46 8.74
CA GLU A 58 2.85 -9.54 7.85
C GLU A 58 1.84 -8.46 8.23
N THR A 59 1.30 -7.78 7.23
CA THR A 59 0.20 -6.84 7.40
C THR A 59 -0.98 -7.32 6.57
N PHE A 60 -2.12 -7.49 7.19
CA PHE A 60 -3.36 -7.86 6.54
C PHE A 60 -4.39 -6.74 6.72
N ILE A 61 -4.95 -6.27 5.62
CA ILE A 61 -5.99 -5.23 5.60
C ILE A 61 -7.24 -5.81 4.95
N ASP A 62 -8.36 -5.68 5.63
CA ASP A 62 -9.70 -5.98 5.12
C ASP A 62 -10.56 -4.72 5.25
N LEU A 63 -10.77 -4.05 4.12
CA LEU A 63 -11.54 -2.80 4.06
C LEU A 63 -13.02 -3.03 4.35
N ALA A 64 -13.57 -4.20 4.00
CA ALA A 64 -14.98 -4.53 4.23
C ALA A 64 -15.24 -4.83 5.70
N ALA A 65 -14.28 -5.46 6.38
CA ALA A 65 -14.38 -5.76 7.81
C ALA A 65 -13.87 -4.63 8.72
N ASP A 66 -13.44 -3.50 8.14
CA ASP A 66 -12.81 -2.39 8.89
C ASP A 66 -11.67 -2.86 9.79
N LYS A 67 -10.74 -3.64 9.22
CA LYS A 67 -9.75 -4.37 10.02
C LYS A 67 -8.35 -4.27 9.44
N ILE A 68 -7.37 -4.03 10.32
CA ILE A 68 -5.94 -4.20 10.04
C ILE A 68 -5.35 -5.13 11.09
N THR A 69 -4.57 -6.13 10.66
CA THR A 69 -3.81 -7.00 11.54
C THR A 69 -2.34 -6.97 11.14
N ILE A 70 -1.48 -6.75 12.11
CA ILE A 70 -0.02 -6.73 11.95
C ILE A 70 0.55 -7.88 12.76
N VAL A 71 1.32 -8.75 12.11
CA VAL A 71 2.02 -9.87 12.75
C VAL A 71 3.51 -9.58 12.70
N ASN A 72 4.18 -9.71 13.84
CA ASN A 72 5.62 -9.57 13.96
C ASN A 72 6.23 -10.91 14.36
N HIS A 73 6.90 -11.56 13.44
CA HIS A 73 7.46 -12.90 13.65
C HIS A 73 8.66 -12.90 14.59
N LYS A 74 9.47 -11.83 14.58
CA LYS A 74 10.61 -11.68 15.48
C LYS A 74 10.19 -11.66 16.95
N TYR A 75 9.10 -10.95 17.25
CA TYR A 75 8.59 -10.82 18.62
C TYR A 75 7.49 -11.81 18.93
N LYS A 76 7.13 -12.71 18.00
CA LYS A 76 6.03 -13.66 18.14
C LYS A 76 4.77 -13.01 18.69
N SER A 77 4.37 -11.92 18.05
CA SER A 77 3.21 -11.14 18.48
C SER A 77 2.38 -10.70 17.28
N PHE A 78 1.11 -10.44 17.53
CA PHE A 78 0.23 -9.82 16.55
C PHE A 78 -0.64 -8.75 17.21
N GLN A 79 -1.16 -7.86 16.39
CA GLN A 79 -2.08 -6.82 16.79
C GLN A 79 -3.18 -6.68 15.75
N THR A 80 -4.42 -6.70 16.19
CA THR A 80 -5.58 -6.43 15.35
C THR A 80 -6.29 -5.18 15.83
N ILE A 81 -6.51 -4.24 14.91
CA ILE A 81 -7.12 -2.94 15.21
C ILE A 81 -8.23 -2.69 14.18
N LYS A 82 -9.28 -1.96 14.54
CA LYS A 82 -10.18 -1.39 13.55
C LYS A 82 -9.43 -0.38 12.69
N LEU A 83 -9.53 -0.48 11.38
CA LEU A 83 -8.85 0.41 10.46
C LEU A 83 -9.30 1.87 10.66
N SER A 84 -10.60 2.09 10.91
CA SER A 84 -11.17 3.39 11.26
C SER A 84 -10.50 3.97 12.53
N LYS A 85 -10.29 3.16 13.57
CA LYS A 85 -9.58 3.58 14.79
C LYS A 85 -8.11 3.90 14.55
N TYR A 86 -7.45 3.12 13.71
CA TYR A 86 -6.08 3.41 13.29
C TYR A 86 -5.98 4.77 12.58
N MET A 87 -6.93 5.07 11.71
CA MET A 87 -7.00 6.36 11.00
C MET A 87 -7.32 7.53 11.96
N GLU A 88 -8.23 7.35 12.92
CA GLU A 88 -8.51 8.35 13.98
C GLU A 88 -7.24 8.65 14.80
N PHE A 89 -6.50 7.62 15.20
CA PHE A 89 -5.24 7.79 15.93
C PHE A 89 -4.19 8.54 15.09
N ALA A 90 -4.02 8.17 13.82
CA ALA A 90 -3.13 8.88 12.91
C ALA A 90 -3.51 10.37 12.80
N GLN A 91 -4.81 10.67 12.74
CA GLN A 91 -5.33 12.03 12.73
C GLN A 91 -5.02 12.81 14.02
N GLN A 92 -5.19 12.17 15.17
CA GLN A 92 -4.86 12.79 16.47
C GLN A 92 -3.37 13.10 16.57
N LEU A 93 -2.51 12.14 16.21
CA LEU A 93 -1.07 12.33 16.20
C LEU A 93 -0.65 13.48 15.26
N PHE A 94 -1.27 13.57 14.09
CA PHE A 94 -1.05 14.65 13.14
C PHE A 94 -1.41 16.02 13.74
N ASN A 95 -2.59 16.12 14.39
CA ASN A 95 -3.03 17.35 15.04
C ASN A 95 -2.10 17.77 16.19
N GLU A 96 -1.67 16.82 17.01
CA GLU A 96 -0.70 17.10 18.10
C GLU A 96 0.66 17.59 17.56
N LEU A 97 1.16 16.99 16.47
CA LEU A 97 2.40 17.45 15.84
C LEU A 97 2.25 18.88 15.30
N LYS A 98 1.10 19.20 14.71
CA LYS A 98 0.77 20.55 14.23
C LYS A 98 0.80 21.56 15.37
N GLU A 99 0.17 21.26 16.51
CA GLU A 99 0.11 22.13 17.67
C GLU A 99 1.48 22.32 18.35
N LYS A 100 2.20 21.21 18.59
CA LYS A 100 3.48 21.24 19.31
C LYS A 100 4.60 21.91 18.52
N THR A 101 4.60 21.78 17.20
CA THR A 101 5.73 22.29 16.41
C THR A 101 5.52 23.71 15.89
N GLY A 102 4.27 24.20 15.81
CA GLY A 102 3.92 25.52 15.24
C GLY A 102 4.45 25.76 13.82
N LYS A 103 5.32 24.84 13.37
CA LYS A 103 6.01 24.87 12.07
C LYS A 103 5.32 24.02 11.02
N PHE A 104 4.39 23.17 11.45
CA PHE A 104 3.72 22.22 10.58
C PHE A 104 2.38 22.81 10.12
N ASP A 105 2.46 23.66 9.11
CA ASP A 105 1.29 24.13 8.38
C ASP A 105 1.17 23.25 7.11
N PRO A 106 0.23 22.32 7.05
CA PRO A 106 0.11 21.42 5.90
C PRO A 106 -0.10 22.19 4.58
N ASP A 107 -0.71 23.35 4.64
CA ASP A 107 -0.93 24.19 3.46
C ASP A 107 0.34 24.92 2.98
N LYS A 108 1.31 25.09 3.88
CA LYS A 108 2.60 25.74 3.58
C LYS A 108 3.75 24.78 3.27
N VAL A 109 3.57 23.48 3.53
CA VAL A 109 4.65 22.47 3.45
C VAL A 109 4.34 21.38 2.44
N ILE A 110 3.41 21.60 1.51
CA ILE A 110 3.24 20.64 0.39
C ILE A 110 4.44 20.80 -0.53
N PRO A 111 5.33 19.77 -0.61
CA PRO A 111 6.49 19.85 -1.49
C PRO A 111 6.06 19.98 -2.96
N LYS A 112 6.72 20.85 -3.70
CA LYS A 112 6.48 20.96 -5.13
C LYS A 112 7.16 19.79 -5.84
N VAL A 113 6.38 18.82 -6.29
CA VAL A 113 6.88 17.65 -7.03
C VAL A 113 6.71 17.89 -8.53
N THR A 114 7.78 17.72 -9.30
CA THR A 114 7.77 17.76 -10.76
C THR A 114 8.28 16.44 -11.31
N PHE A 115 7.80 16.08 -12.50
CA PHE A 115 8.07 14.81 -13.16
C PHE A 115 8.59 15.07 -14.56
N GLU A 116 9.78 14.54 -14.88
CA GLU A 116 10.45 14.71 -16.14
C GLU A 116 10.68 13.37 -16.82
N LYS A 117 10.02 13.14 -17.97
CA LYS A 117 10.22 11.92 -18.74
C LYS A 117 11.58 11.98 -19.43
N GLN A 118 12.39 10.91 -19.25
CA GLN A 118 13.76 10.83 -19.75
C GLN A 118 13.91 9.91 -20.96
N GLY A 119 13.08 8.87 -21.08
CA GLY A 119 13.18 7.87 -22.14
C GLY A 119 12.52 6.57 -21.75
N ASN A 120 12.99 5.47 -22.35
CA ASN A 120 12.49 4.13 -22.09
C ASN A 120 13.64 3.16 -21.83
N GLU A 121 13.38 2.11 -21.06
CA GLU A 121 14.33 1.04 -20.75
C GLU A 121 13.56 -0.24 -20.45
N VAL A 122 14.14 -1.40 -20.76
CA VAL A 122 13.59 -2.68 -20.33
C VAL A 122 14.12 -3.00 -18.93
N VAL A 123 13.23 -3.17 -17.96
CA VAL A 123 13.55 -3.60 -16.60
C VAL A 123 12.96 -4.97 -16.38
N GLU A 124 13.80 -5.94 -15.99
CA GLU A 124 13.44 -7.37 -15.95
C GLU A 124 12.94 -7.81 -17.35
N LYS A 125 11.66 -7.87 -17.55
CA LYS A 125 11.01 -8.25 -18.81
C LYS A 125 9.98 -7.23 -19.32
N TRP A 126 9.88 -6.08 -18.66
CA TRP A 126 8.85 -5.08 -18.98
C TRP A 126 9.45 -3.84 -19.62
N ASN A 127 8.75 -3.34 -20.65
CA ASN A 127 9.06 -2.04 -21.22
C ASN A 127 8.63 -0.95 -20.24
N CYS A 128 9.56 -0.08 -19.87
CA CYS A 128 9.32 0.95 -18.87
C CYS A 128 9.64 2.33 -19.41
N GLU A 129 8.81 3.30 -19.07
CA GLU A 129 9.14 4.72 -19.19
C GLU A 129 9.98 5.14 -17.99
N ILE A 130 11.03 5.92 -18.27
CA ILE A 130 11.93 6.46 -17.24
C ILE A 130 11.50 7.87 -16.89
N TRP A 131 11.38 8.15 -15.58
CA TRP A 131 11.01 9.46 -15.07
C TRP A 131 11.95 9.90 -13.96
N ASN A 132 12.43 11.15 -14.03
CA ASN A 132 13.05 11.80 -12.88
C ASN A 132 11.96 12.51 -12.06
N VAL A 133 12.06 12.38 -10.75
CA VAL A 133 11.23 13.10 -9.78
C VAL A 133 12.09 14.15 -9.12
N VAL A 134 11.64 15.39 -9.18
CA VAL A 134 12.31 16.53 -8.58
C VAL A 134 11.39 17.15 -7.53
N VAL A 135 11.92 17.39 -6.34
CA VAL A 135 11.19 17.95 -5.20
C VAL A 135 11.85 19.29 -4.82
N ASP A 136 11.07 20.36 -4.87
CA ASP A 136 11.55 21.72 -4.58
C ASP A 136 12.84 22.09 -5.33
N GLY A 137 12.90 21.67 -6.62
CA GLY A 137 14.04 21.91 -7.50
C GLY A 137 15.24 20.98 -7.29
N LYS A 138 15.17 19.99 -6.38
CA LYS A 138 16.25 19.03 -6.14
C LYS A 138 15.89 17.64 -6.62
N PRO A 139 16.83 16.88 -7.23
CA PRO A 139 16.60 15.49 -7.59
C PRO A 139 16.19 14.66 -6.37
N TYR A 140 15.10 13.90 -6.48
CA TYR A 140 14.56 13.10 -5.40
C TYR A 140 14.60 11.60 -5.70
N SER A 141 14.09 11.19 -6.85
CA SER A 141 14.12 9.80 -7.26
C SER A 141 14.13 9.65 -8.78
N LYS A 142 14.53 8.47 -9.23
CA LYS A 142 14.38 7.99 -10.60
C LYS A 142 13.44 6.79 -10.60
N ILE A 143 12.46 6.79 -11.50
CA ILE A 143 11.36 5.83 -11.50
C ILE A 143 11.21 5.24 -12.90
N TRP A 144 10.98 3.92 -12.97
CA TRP A 144 10.66 3.17 -14.18
C TRP A 144 9.24 2.65 -14.07
N VAL A 145 8.38 3.09 -14.98
CA VAL A 145 6.95 2.74 -14.98
C VAL A 145 6.62 1.92 -16.19
N SER A 146 6.01 0.75 -16.01
CA SER A 146 5.52 -0.05 -17.12
C SER A 146 4.02 0.17 -17.33
N PRO A 147 3.60 0.76 -18.47
CA PRO A 147 2.19 0.92 -18.81
C PRO A 147 1.47 -0.42 -19.05
N GLU A 148 2.22 -1.46 -19.44
CA GLU A 148 1.69 -2.81 -19.67
C GLU A 148 1.15 -3.48 -18.39
N LEU A 149 1.64 -3.04 -17.23
CA LEU A 149 1.30 -3.61 -15.92
C LEU A 149 0.23 -2.82 -15.17
N LYS A 150 -0.69 -2.21 -15.88
CA LYS A 150 -1.80 -1.50 -15.24
C LYS A 150 -2.73 -2.50 -14.56
N ASN A 151 -2.72 -2.50 -13.21
CA ASN A 151 -3.54 -3.40 -12.42
C ASN A 151 -4.75 -2.68 -11.83
N GLN A 152 -5.92 -2.92 -12.41
CA GLN A 152 -7.17 -2.28 -11.99
C GLN A 152 -7.54 -2.57 -10.53
N GLN A 153 -7.25 -3.77 -10.02
CA GLN A 153 -7.55 -4.11 -8.61
C GLN A 153 -6.69 -3.34 -7.61
N VAL A 154 -5.41 -3.11 -7.94
CA VAL A 154 -4.54 -2.24 -7.12
C VAL A 154 -5.07 -0.82 -7.11
N ILE A 155 -5.49 -0.31 -8.25
CA ILE A 155 -6.06 1.04 -8.40
C ILE A 155 -7.33 1.16 -7.55
N GLU A 156 -8.25 0.21 -7.66
CA GLU A 156 -9.51 0.20 -6.92
C GLU A 156 -9.30 0.05 -5.42
N PHE A 157 -8.38 -0.83 -4.99
CA PHE A 157 -8.03 -0.95 -3.58
C PHE A 157 -7.47 0.37 -3.03
N LYS A 158 -6.52 0.98 -3.72
CA LYS A 158 -5.95 2.29 -3.33
C LYS A 158 -7.02 3.38 -3.25
N LYS A 159 -7.93 3.46 -4.21
CA LYS A 159 -9.06 4.42 -4.18
C LYS A 159 -9.97 4.21 -2.97
N LYS A 160 -10.35 2.98 -2.67
CA LYS A 160 -11.17 2.64 -1.49
C LYS A 160 -10.45 2.97 -0.19
N PHE A 161 -9.17 2.59 -0.07
CA PHE A 161 -8.36 2.88 1.10
C PHE A 161 -8.20 4.39 1.32
N SER A 162 -7.91 5.15 0.26
CA SER A 162 -7.79 6.61 0.32
C SER A 162 -9.09 7.30 0.70
N ALA A 163 -10.25 6.76 0.30
CA ALA A 163 -11.55 7.29 0.69
C ALA A 163 -11.87 7.09 2.19
N MET A 164 -11.16 6.21 2.88
CA MET A 164 -11.27 6.02 4.34
C MET A 164 -10.38 6.98 5.14
N LEU A 165 -9.45 7.68 4.47
CA LEU A 165 -8.58 8.64 5.16
C LEU A 165 -9.38 9.85 5.63
N PRO A 166 -9.17 10.34 6.86
CA PRO A 166 -9.68 11.62 7.32
C PRO A 166 -9.29 12.77 6.38
N GLU A 167 -10.19 13.76 6.22
CA GLU A 167 -10.01 14.84 5.23
C GLU A 167 -8.67 15.58 5.37
N ASN A 168 -8.23 15.84 6.61
CA ASN A 168 -6.95 16.51 6.84
C ASN A 168 -5.75 15.66 6.42
N LEU A 169 -5.81 14.33 6.62
CA LEU A 169 -4.76 13.40 6.15
C LEU A 169 -4.81 13.23 4.63
N SER A 170 -6.00 13.25 4.03
CA SER A 170 -6.15 13.17 2.58
C SER A 170 -5.60 14.42 1.86
N LYS A 171 -5.69 15.58 2.51
CA LYS A 171 -5.11 16.85 2.02
C LYS A 171 -3.59 16.90 2.18
N TYR A 172 -3.04 16.18 3.17
CA TYR A 172 -1.59 16.12 3.37
C TYR A 172 -0.94 15.18 2.37
N ARG A 173 -0.48 15.75 1.28
CA ARG A 173 0.13 14.99 0.20
C ARG A 173 1.63 14.91 0.38
N THR A 174 2.11 13.80 0.92
CA THR A 174 3.54 13.49 0.94
C THR A 174 4.10 13.39 -0.49
N VAL A 175 5.41 13.51 -0.63
CA VAL A 175 6.07 13.28 -1.93
C VAL A 175 5.70 11.90 -2.50
N ASP A 176 5.75 10.87 -1.67
CA ASP A 176 5.44 9.49 -2.11
C ASP A 176 3.97 9.34 -2.54
N ALA A 177 3.02 10.02 -1.87
CA ALA A 177 1.62 10.05 -2.30
C ALA A 177 1.43 10.74 -3.66
N GLN A 178 2.14 11.85 -3.90
CA GLN A 178 2.09 12.55 -5.20
C GLN A 178 2.69 11.70 -6.32
N ILE A 179 3.76 10.95 -6.03
CA ILE A 179 4.36 9.97 -6.94
C ILE A 179 3.36 8.86 -7.27
N ASP A 180 2.74 8.27 -6.25
CA ASP A 180 1.74 7.21 -6.42
C ASP A 180 0.55 7.66 -7.26
N ASP A 181 0.02 8.85 -7.01
CA ASP A 181 -1.10 9.41 -7.77
C ASP A 181 -0.74 9.66 -9.23
N LYS A 182 0.47 10.16 -9.49
CA LYS A 182 0.94 10.40 -10.85
C LYS A 182 1.02 9.11 -11.66
N PHE A 183 1.55 8.04 -11.06
CA PHE A 183 1.88 6.82 -11.81
C PHE A 183 0.80 5.75 -11.76
N VAL A 184 -0.11 5.77 -10.79
CA VAL A 184 -1.19 4.77 -10.71
C VAL A 184 -2.06 4.69 -11.96
N GLU A 185 -2.24 5.80 -12.66
CA GLU A 185 -3.01 5.84 -13.89
C GLU A 185 -2.19 5.53 -15.15
N ILE A 186 -0.88 5.73 -15.11
CA ILE A 186 0.03 5.43 -16.20
C ILE A 186 0.31 3.92 -16.26
N GLY A 187 0.66 3.33 -15.12
CA GLY A 187 1.02 1.92 -15.01
C GLY A 187 1.55 1.55 -13.64
N THR A 188 2.37 0.51 -13.58
CA THR A 188 3.02 0.08 -12.35
C THR A 188 4.47 0.54 -12.31
N VAL A 189 4.88 1.09 -11.17
CA VAL A 189 6.30 1.35 -10.90
C VAL A 189 7.02 0.02 -10.75
N VAL A 190 7.90 -0.31 -11.70
CA VAL A 190 8.66 -1.57 -11.73
C VAL A 190 9.99 -1.44 -11.01
N LYS A 191 10.59 -0.25 -11.07
CA LYS A 191 11.84 0.05 -10.38
C LYS A 191 11.84 1.49 -9.91
N SER A 192 12.38 1.72 -8.75
CA SER A 192 12.65 3.08 -8.25
C SER A 192 14.01 3.14 -7.57
N ILE A 193 14.66 4.29 -7.69
CA ILE A 193 15.87 4.63 -6.96
C ILE A 193 15.58 5.95 -6.25
N LYS A 194 15.37 5.90 -4.93
CA LYS A 194 15.20 7.07 -4.10
C LYS A 194 16.57 7.55 -3.65
N LEU A 195 16.95 8.74 -4.10
CA LEU A 195 18.26 9.29 -3.86
C LEU A 195 18.43 9.72 -2.40
N SER A 196 19.65 9.60 -1.89
CA SER A 196 19.97 10.11 -0.57
C SER A 196 19.75 11.64 -0.51
N GLN A 197 18.91 12.09 0.41
CA GLN A 197 18.63 13.53 0.62
C GLN A 197 19.60 14.16 1.64
N ASN A 198 20.28 13.35 2.41
CA ASN A 198 21.34 13.75 3.33
C ASN A 198 22.24 12.55 3.64
N PRO A 199 23.49 12.76 4.14
CA PRO A 199 24.44 11.65 4.38
C PRO A 199 23.97 10.57 5.35
N LYS A 200 22.93 10.84 6.15
CA LYS A 200 22.36 9.86 7.11
C LYS A 200 21.22 9.03 6.51
N MET A 201 20.71 9.41 5.35
CA MET A 201 19.65 8.68 4.67
C MET A 201 20.25 7.92 3.48
N PRO A 202 20.22 6.58 3.49
CA PRO A 202 20.75 5.78 2.39
C PRO A 202 19.94 5.95 1.11
N GLU A 203 20.56 5.63 -0.02
CA GLU A 203 19.83 5.37 -1.26
C GLU A 203 18.99 4.09 -1.07
N VAL A 204 17.75 4.14 -1.57
CA VAL A 204 16.85 2.99 -1.54
C VAL A 204 16.49 2.61 -2.97
N LYS A 205 16.79 1.37 -3.33
CA LYS A 205 16.38 0.78 -4.62
C LYS A 205 15.25 -0.20 -4.40
N THR A 206 14.20 -0.09 -5.19
CA THR A 206 13.12 -1.08 -5.20
C THR A 206 12.96 -1.61 -6.62
N THR A 207 12.83 -2.93 -6.76
CA THR A 207 12.64 -3.57 -8.07
C THR A 207 11.54 -4.64 -7.95
N VAL A 208 10.52 -4.55 -8.81
CA VAL A 208 9.51 -5.60 -8.94
C VAL A 208 10.13 -6.79 -9.67
N LYS A 209 10.11 -7.95 -9.04
CA LYS A 209 10.61 -9.22 -9.60
C LYS A 209 9.50 -10.06 -10.23
N LYS A 210 8.29 -9.92 -9.71
CA LYS A 210 7.11 -10.65 -10.19
C LYS A 210 5.87 -9.77 -10.03
N MET A 211 5.03 -9.79 -11.04
CA MET A 211 3.66 -9.29 -10.97
C MET A 211 2.78 -10.19 -11.83
N ALA A 212 1.83 -10.88 -11.23
CA ALA A 212 0.98 -11.86 -11.92
C ALA A 212 -0.29 -12.14 -11.13
N LYS A 213 -1.27 -12.74 -11.81
CA LYS A 213 -2.38 -13.40 -11.13
C LYS A 213 -1.85 -14.54 -10.27
N SER A 214 -2.33 -14.62 -9.04
CA SER A 214 -1.96 -15.66 -8.09
C SER A 214 -2.86 -16.89 -8.26
N ASN A 215 -2.30 -18.06 -8.00
CA ASN A 215 -3.07 -19.31 -7.93
C ASN A 215 -3.78 -19.52 -6.57
N LEU A 216 -3.68 -18.55 -5.67
CA LEU A 216 -4.38 -18.60 -4.39
C LEU A 216 -5.89 -18.56 -4.61
N LYS A 217 -6.62 -19.35 -3.84
CA LYS A 217 -8.10 -19.34 -3.87
C LYS A 217 -8.69 -18.20 -3.03
N LYS A 218 -7.96 -17.76 -2.01
CA LYS A 218 -8.33 -16.66 -1.11
C LYS A 218 -7.07 -16.05 -0.48
N ILE A 219 -7.21 -14.84 0.04
CA ILE A 219 -6.19 -14.21 0.87
C ILE A 219 -6.53 -14.54 2.32
N ASP A 220 -5.64 -15.24 2.99
CA ASP A 220 -5.78 -15.61 4.41
C ASP A 220 -4.66 -15.02 5.24
N LEU A 221 -5.01 -14.66 6.45
CA LEU A 221 -4.06 -14.40 7.51
C LEU A 221 -4.07 -15.59 8.48
N VAL A 222 -2.93 -16.27 8.58
CA VAL A 222 -2.74 -17.34 9.56
C VAL A 222 -1.80 -16.83 10.65
N ILE A 223 -2.33 -16.65 11.86
CA ILE A 223 -1.53 -16.30 13.02
C ILE A 223 -0.97 -17.59 13.60
N PRO A 224 0.38 -17.77 13.69
CA PRO A 224 0.96 -18.97 14.26
C PRO A 224 0.57 -19.16 15.74
N SER A 225 0.42 -20.40 16.16
CA SER A 225 0.16 -20.73 17.56
C SER A 225 1.27 -20.20 18.48
N GLY A 226 0.90 -19.72 19.67
CA GLY A 226 1.85 -19.19 20.65
C GLY A 226 2.28 -17.74 20.42
N TYR A 227 1.69 -17.04 19.45
CA TYR A 227 1.90 -15.60 19.32
C TYR A 227 1.05 -14.83 20.32
N ALA A 228 1.68 -13.84 20.99
CA ALA A 228 1.00 -12.97 21.93
C ALA A 228 0.09 -11.97 21.22
N ASP A 229 -1.16 -11.89 21.64
CA ASP A 229 -2.08 -10.86 21.18
C ASP A 229 -1.77 -9.53 21.87
N LYS A 230 -1.42 -8.52 21.10
CA LYS A 230 -1.16 -7.13 21.51
C LYS A 230 -2.29 -6.18 21.11
N SER A 231 -3.45 -6.73 20.74
CA SER A 231 -4.62 -5.96 20.28
C SER A 231 -5.34 -5.20 21.40
N ALA A 232 -4.95 -5.42 22.67
CA ALA A 232 -5.60 -4.83 23.84
C ALA A 232 -5.30 -3.32 23.98
N PRO A 233 -6.10 -2.57 24.78
CA PRO A 233 -6.19 -1.10 24.78
C PRO A 233 -4.96 -0.35 25.32
N GLU A 234 -3.84 -1.00 25.53
CA GLU A 234 -2.64 -0.38 26.13
C GLU A 234 -2.02 0.75 25.29
N MET A 235 -2.27 0.79 23.99
CA MET A 235 -1.75 1.89 23.16
C MET A 235 -2.53 3.21 23.31
N MET A 236 -3.72 3.18 23.91
CA MET A 236 -4.50 4.41 24.19
C MET A 236 -4.22 5.04 25.55
N ASN A 237 -3.54 4.33 26.47
CA ASN A 237 -3.33 4.78 27.85
C ASN A 237 -1.93 5.37 28.14
N THR A 238 -1.04 5.49 27.17
CA THR A 238 0.32 6.03 27.41
C THR A 238 0.42 7.56 27.28
N GLN A 239 -0.70 8.27 27.20
CA GLN A 239 -0.70 9.74 27.10
C GLN A 239 -1.29 10.49 28.30
N THR A 240 -1.42 9.84 29.45
CA THR A 240 -1.76 10.57 30.71
C THR A 240 -0.76 10.23 31.81
N LYS A 241 0.46 10.74 31.67
CA LYS A 241 1.34 11.05 32.83
C LYS A 241 2.33 12.11 32.41
#